data_441e7aad8426d22cfaa0ff1b51f8d9fc
#
_entry.id   441e7aad8426d22cfaa0ff1b51f8d9fc
#
_cell.length_a   1.000
_cell.length_b   1.000
_cell.length_c   1.000
_cell.angle_alpha   90.00
_cell.angle_beta   90.00
_cell.angle_gamma   90.00
#
_symmetry.space_group_name_H-M   'P 1'
#
loop_
_entity.id
_entity.type
_entity.pdbx_description
1 polymer ?
#
loop_
_entity_poly.entity_id
_entity_poly.type
_entity_poly.pdbx_seq_one_letter_code
_entity_poly.pdbx_strand_id
1 'polypeptide(L)'
;VIEFDAKSRQAKQDADALRASRKSISKEIGALMAQGKKEEAEAKKAEVSKNAEKLAELEELEKEYQEKVKERMMVIPNIIDPSVPIGKDDSENVEIEKFGEPVVPDFEVPYHTEIMEKFDGIDLDAAGKVAGNGFYYLMGDIARLHSAVISYARDFMIDRGFTYCVPPFMIRSNVVTGVMSFAEMDAMMYKIEGED
;
A
#
# COMPACT_ATOMS: atom_id res chain seq x y z
N VAL A 1 14.33 -9.26 8.83
CA VAL A 1 13.99 -9.65 7.47
C VAL A 1 14.76 -10.91 7.08
N ILE A 2 16.10 -10.89 7.02
CA ILE A 2 16.96 -12.00 6.55
C ILE A 2 16.64 -13.35 7.24
N GLU A 3 16.44 -13.35 8.56
CA GLU A 3 16.10 -14.57 9.29
C GLU A 3 14.76 -15.17 8.85
N PHE A 4 13.72 -14.32 8.72
CA PHE A 4 12.38 -14.78 8.30
C PHE A 4 12.38 -15.24 6.84
N ASP A 5 13.11 -14.55 5.96
CA ASP A 5 13.28 -14.97 4.57
C ASP A 5 13.97 -16.34 4.48
N ALA A 6 15.03 -16.56 5.26
CA ALA A 6 15.70 -17.86 5.31
C ALA A 6 14.76 -18.97 5.80
N LYS A 7 13.94 -18.71 6.84
CA LYS A 7 12.95 -19.68 7.35
C LYS A 7 11.84 -19.95 6.33
N SER A 8 11.35 -18.93 5.63
CA SER A 8 10.36 -19.09 4.56
C SER A 8 10.91 -19.96 3.43
N ARG A 9 12.13 -19.69 2.97
CA ARG A 9 12.80 -20.50 1.93
C ARG A 9 13.01 -21.94 2.36
N GLN A 10 13.39 -22.18 3.62
CA GLN A 10 13.56 -23.53 4.15
C GLN A 10 12.23 -24.27 4.18
N ALA A 11 11.17 -23.65 4.71
CA ALA A 11 9.84 -24.25 4.74
C ALA A 11 9.34 -24.61 3.33
N LYS A 12 9.58 -23.72 2.36
CA LYS A 12 9.28 -23.98 0.95
C LYS A 12 10.04 -25.17 0.38
N GLN A 13 11.36 -25.25 0.62
CA GLN A 13 12.19 -26.35 0.16
C GLN A 13 11.71 -27.70 0.74
N ASP A 14 11.39 -27.71 2.03
CA ASP A 14 10.89 -28.91 2.70
C ASP A 14 9.52 -29.33 2.17
N ALA A 15 8.62 -28.34 1.90
CA ALA A 15 7.32 -28.56 1.28
C ALA A 15 7.48 -29.15 -0.14
N ASP A 16 8.39 -28.60 -0.94
CA ASP A 16 8.64 -29.08 -2.31
C ASP A 16 9.25 -30.50 -2.32
N ALA A 17 10.12 -30.81 -1.35
CA ALA A 17 10.65 -32.16 -1.16
C ALA A 17 9.52 -33.17 -0.81
N LEU A 18 8.58 -32.79 0.07
CA LEU A 18 7.43 -33.62 0.39
C LEU A 18 6.46 -33.81 -0.80
N ARG A 19 6.24 -32.78 -1.60
CA ARG A 19 5.45 -32.87 -2.85
C ARG A 19 6.08 -33.82 -3.84
N ALA A 20 7.42 -33.75 -4.01
CA ALA A 20 8.17 -34.67 -4.88
C ALA A 20 8.10 -36.13 -4.36
N SER A 21 8.31 -36.34 -3.05
CA SER A 21 8.18 -37.64 -2.40
C SER A 21 6.79 -38.21 -2.56
N ARG A 22 5.73 -37.44 -2.34
CA ARG A 22 4.34 -37.85 -2.53
C ARG A 22 4.09 -38.38 -3.95
N LYS A 23 4.64 -37.71 -4.97
CA LYS A 23 4.52 -38.13 -6.37
C LYS A 23 5.21 -39.47 -6.64
N SER A 24 6.37 -39.71 -6.00
CA SER A 24 7.07 -40.99 -6.07
C SER A 24 6.31 -42.11 -5.38
N ILE A 25 5.90 -41.87 -4.10
CA ILE A 25 5.16 -42.85 -3.30
C ILE A 25 3.82 -43.21 -3.96
N SER A 26 3.14 -42.28 -4.59
CA SER A 26 1.90 -42.55 -5.32
C SER A 26 2.09 -43.53 -6.47
N LYS A 27 3.23 -43.44 -7.18
CA LYS A 27 3.58 -44.41 -8.23
C LYS A 27 3.91 -45.80 -7.65
N GLU A 28 4.63 -45.83 -6.51
CA GLU A 28 4.95 -47.06 -5.79
C GLU A 28 3.68 -47.78 -5.31
N ILE A 29 2.71 -47.05 -4.75
CA ILE A 29 1.41 -47.60 -4.35
C ILE A 29 0.70 -48.24 -5.52
N GLY A 30 0.68 -47.57 -6.69
CA GLY A 30 0.11 -48.17 -7.92
C GLY A 30 0.77 -49.47 -8.33
N ALA A 31 2.10 -49.54 -8.25
CA ALA A 31 2.83 -50.77 -8.58
C ALA A 31 2.60 -51.90 -7.56
N LEU A 32 2.56 -51.58 -6.24
CA LEU A 32 2.29 -52.56 -5.18
C LEU A 32 0.87 -53.13 -5.29
N MET A 33 -0.10 -52.28 -5.59
CA MET A 33 -1.49 -52.72 -5.81
C MET A 33 -1.61 -53.66 -7.03
N ALA A 34 -0.90 -53.35 -8.11
CA ALA A 34 -0.85 -54.21 -9.30
C ALA A 34 -0.21 -55.59 -9.01
N GLN A 35 0.74 -55.65 -8.03
CA GLN A 35 1.37 -56.87 -7.59
C GLN A 35 0.62 -57.65 -6.50
N GLY A 36 -0.56 -57.16 -6.06
CA GLY A 36 -1.36 -57.77 -5.02
C GLY A 36 -0.86 -57.60 -3.59
N LYS A 37 0.16 -56.74 -3.34
CA LYS A 37 0.78 -56.50 -2.06
C LYS A 37 0.01 -55.42 -1.26
N LYS A 38 -1.19 -55.80 -0.79
CA LYS A 38 -2.12 -54.86 -0.14
C LYS A 38 -1.60 -54.25 1.13
N GLU A 39 -0.93 -55.01 2.02
CA GLU A 39 -0.43 -54.52 3.30
C GLU A 39 0.67 -53.48 3.11
N GLU A 40 1.63 -53.71 2.18
CA GLU A 40 2.67 -52.77 1.84
C GLU A 40 2.08 -51.48 1.22
N ALA A 41 1.05 -51.60 0.38
CA ALA A 41 0.36 -50.43 -0.19
C ALA A 41 -0.40 -49.62 0.87
N GLU A 42 -1.02 -50.25 1.87
CA GLU A 42 -1.66 -49.52 2.98
C GLU A 42 -0.65 -48.79 3.88
N ALA A 43 0.51 -49.40 4.17
CA ALA A 43 1.58 -48.74 4.89
C ALA A 43 2.07 -47.47 4.14
N LYS A 44 2.21 -47.55 2.82
CA LYS A 44 2.57 -46.39 1.98
C LYS A 44 1.46 -45.33 1.90
N LYS A 45 0.21 -45.69 1.94
CA LYS A 45 -0.90 -44.73 2.05
C LYS A 45 -0.88 -43.97 3.37
N ALA A 46 -0.61 -44.66 4.49
CA ALA A 46 -0.45 -44.02 5.79
C ALA A 46 0.72 -43.03 5.80
N GLU A 47 1.84 -43.36 5.14
CA GLU A 47 2.98 -42.44 4.94
C GLU A 47 2.56 -41.20 4.15
N VAL A 48 1.80 -41.35 3.06
CA VAL A 48 1.29 -40.22 2.26
C VAL A 48 0.36 -39.33 3.08
N SER A 49 -0.50 -39.93 3.92
CA SER A 49 -1.39 -39.14 4.81
C SER A 49 -0.61 -38.30 5.81
N LYS A 50 0.40 -38.90 6.46
CA LYS A 50 1.28 -38.18 7.40
C LYS A 50 2.09 -37.07 6.69
N ASN A 51 2.55 -37.35 5.47
CA ASN A 51 3.25 -36.34 4.68
C ASN A 51 2.32 -35.20 4.23
N ALA A 52 1.02 -35.47 4.04
CA ALA A 52 0.05 -34.42 3.71
C ALA A 52 -0.18 -33.45 4.89
N GLU A 53 -0.27 -33.97 6.12
CA GLU A 53 -0.37 -33.13 7.34
C GLU A 53 0.86 -32.25 7.48
N LYS A 54 2.06 -32.84 7.38
CA LYS A 54 3.30 -32.09 7.45
C LYS A 54 3.48 -31.08 6.33
N LEU A 55 2.98 -31.37 5.14
CA LEU A 55 2.99 -30.44 4.02
C LEU A 55 2.11 -29.21 4.33
N ALA A 56 0.91 -29.42 4.88
CA ALA A 56 0.04 -28.32 5.28
C ALA A 56 0.67 -27.42 6.34
N GLU A 57 1.34 -28.02 7.35
CA GLU A 57 2.08 -27.26 8.37
C GLU A 57 3.20 -26.41 7.75
N LEU A 58 3.96 -26.97 6.81
CA LEU A 58 5.06 -26.25 6.14
C LEU A 58 4.55 -25.12 5.24
N GLU A 59 3.42 -25.32 4.54
CA GLU A 59 2.77 -24.30 3.73
C GLU A 59 2.26 -23.14 4.58
N GLU A 60 1.73 -23.42 5.76
CA GLU A 60 1.29 -22.40 6.73
C GLU A 60 2.48 -21.63 7.30
N LEU A 61 3.55 -22.33 7.68
CA LEU A 61 4.80 -21.72 8.14
C LEU A 61 5.44 -20.83 7.05
N GLU A 62 5.46 -21.29 5.79
CA GLU A 62 5.96 -20.49 4.67
C GLU A 62 5.17 -19.18 4.58
N LYS A 63 3.84 -19.24 4.61
CA LYS A 63 2.96 -18.09 4.57
C LYS A 63 3.19 -17.15 5.76
N GLU A 64 3.26 -17.68 6.98
CA GLU A 64 3.51 -16.89 8.18
C GLU A 64 4.84 -16.12 8.08
N TYR A 65 5.91 -16.78 7.63
CA TYR A 65 7.21 -16.11 7.48
C TYR A 65 7.22 -15.10 6.35
N GLN A 66 6.49 -15.33 5.25
CA GLN A 66 6.34 -14.35 4.17
C GLN A 66 5.60 -13.08 4.66
N GLU A 67 4.55 -13.23 5.45
CA GLU A 67 3.86 -12.08 6.05
C GLU A 67 4.80 -11.31 7.00
N LYS A 68 5.58 -11.99 7.84
CA LYS A 68 6.57 -11.34 8.70
C LYS A 68 7.66 -10.62 7.91
N VAL A 69 8.10 -11.16 6.77
CA VAL A 69 9.03 -10.48 5.87
C VAL A 69 8.38 -9.21 5.31
N LYS A 70 7.15 -9.30 4.82
CA LYS A 70 6.39 -8.18 4.27
C LYS A 70 6.22 -7.07 5.31
N GLU A 71 5.73 -7.38 6.50
CA GLU A 71 5.56 -6.42 7.60
C GLU A 71 6.86 -5.67 7.91
N ARG A 72 7.99 -6.37 7.97
CA ARG A 72 9.28 -5.76 8.24
C ARG A 72 9.81 -4.93 7.07
N MET A 73 9.58 -5.38 5.84
CA MET A 73 9.96 -4.62 4.64
C MET A 73 9.18 -3.32 4.51
N MET A 74 7.91 -3.32 4.89
CA MET A 74 7.05 -2.12 4.80
C MET A 74 7.44 -0.98 5.73
N VAL A 75 8.21 -1.25 6.79
CA VAL A 75 8.68 -0.22 7.72
C VAL A 75 10.15 0.19 7.51
N ILE A 76 10.83 -0.41 6.53
CA ILE A 76 12.21 -0.03 6.19
C ILE A 76 12.14 1.21 5.30
N PRO A 77 12.76 2.33 5.71
CA PRO A 77 12.84 3.52 4.87
C PRO A 77 13.55 3.24 3.55
N ASN A 78 13.19 3.99 2.53
CA ASN A 78 13.89 3.93 1.24
C ASN A 78 15.32 4.48 1.37
N ILE A 79 16.19 4.11 0.43
CA ILE A 79 17.52 4.67 0.34
C ILE A 79 17.41 6.13 -0.11
N ILE A 80 17.98 7.02 0.66
CA ILE A 80 18.05 8.45 0.34
C ILE A 80 19.31 8.74 -0.48
N ASP A 81 19.23 9.76 -1.35
CA ASP A 81 20.39 10.22 -2.10
C ASP A 81 21.45 10.81 -1.15
N PRO A 82 22.76 10.55 -1.38
CA PRO A 82 23.83 11.08 -0.53
C PRO A 82 23.89 12.61 -0.42
N SER A 83 23.28 13.33 -1.37
CA SER A 83 23.21 14.80 -1.33
C SER A 83 22.14 15.32 -0.38
N VAL A 84 21.22 14.47 0.09
CA VAL A 84 20.16 14.88 1.01
C VAL A 84 20.72 14.98 2.43
N PRO A 85 20.60 16.14 3.09
CA PRO A 85 20.99 16.29 4.49
C PRO A 85 20.22 15.33 5.38
N ILE A 86 20.91 14.73 6.34
CA ILE A 86 20.28 13.88 7.35
C ILE A 86 19.80 14.78 8.49
N GLY A 87 18.52 14.77 8.75
CA GLY A 87 17.87 15.51 9.83
C GLY A 87 16.91 14.64 10.63
N LYS A 88 16.55 15.10 11.82
CA LYS A 88 15.62 14.41 12.71
C LYS A 88 14.18 14.57 12.22
N ASP A 89 13.83 15.77 11.79
CA ASP A 89 12.51 16.15 11.27
C ASP A 89 12.64 17.38 10.34
N ASP A 90 11.55 17.95 9.92
CA ASP A 90 11.45 19.09 9.00
C ASP A 90 12.05 20.39 9.55
N SER A 91 12.22 20.51 10.89
CA SER A 91 12.91 21.67 11.50
C SER A 91 14.41 21.74 11.15
N GLU A 92 14.98 20.62 10.74
CA GLU A 92 16.40 20.51 10.33
C GLU A 92 16.57 20.55 8.80
N ASN A 93 15.52 20.89 8.05
CA ASN A 93 15.62 21.07 6.60
C ASN A 93 16.61 22.19 6.25
N VAL A 94 17.47 21.92 5.28
CA VAL A 94 18.46 22.87 4.79
C VAL A 94 17.95 23.50 3.48
N GLU A 95 17.86 24.83 3.47
CA GLU A 95 17.54 25.57 2.25
C GLU A 95 18.73 25.49 1.28
N ILE A 96 18.52 24.92 0.12
CA ILE A 96 19.57 24.70 -0.90
C ILE A 96 19.55 25.75 -2.00
N GLU A 97 18.43 26.41 -2.24
CA GLU A 97 18.29 27.43 -3.29
C GLU A 97 17.17 28.41 -2.96
N LYS A 98 17.39 29.68 -3.27
CA LYS A 98 16.38 30.74 -3.28
C LYS A 98 16.21 31.27 -4.67
N PHE A 99 14.97 31.46 -5.08
CA PHE A 99 14.66 32.11 -6.33
C PHE A 99 13.85 33.38 -6.13
N GLY A 100 14.43 34.52 -6.53
CA GLY A 100 13.85 35.84 -6.35
C GLY A 100 13.91 36.36 -4.92
N GLU A 101 13.44 37.59 -4.76
CA GLU A 101 13.34 38.24 -3.45
C GLU A 101 11.87 38.34 -3.04
N PRO A 102 11.52 38.02 -1.80
CA PRO A 102 10.14 38.13 -1.33
C PRO A 102 9.73 39.61 -1.28
N VAL A 103 8.58 39.91 -1.92
CA VAL A 103 7.95 41.22 -1.77
C VAL A 103 7.01 41.13 -0.56
N VAL A 104 7.41 41.79 0.51
CA VAL A 104 6.58 41.90 1.72
C VAL A 104 5.78 43.20 1.62
N PRO A 105 4.43 43.12 1.52
CA PRO A 105 3.58 44.32 1.51
C PRO A 105 3.70 45.12 2.81
N ASP A 106 3.45 46.42 2.74
CA ASP A 106 3.41 47.33 3.91
C ASP A 106 2.04 47.29 4.62
N PHE A 107 1.17 46.37 4.24
CA PHE A 107 -0.15 46.12 4.84
C PHE A 107 -0.30 44.70 5.30
N GLU A 108 -1.20 44.45 6.23
CA GLU A 108 -1.54 43.11 6.69
C GLU A 108 -2.24 42.33 5.57
N VAL A 109 -1.64 41.20 5.17
CA VAL A 109 -2.22 40.31 4.16
C VAL A 109 -3.24 39.41 4.82
N PRO A 110 -4.53 39.49 4.46
CA PRO A 110 -5.56 38.65 5.05
C PRO A 110 -5.41 37.20 4.61
N TYR A 111 -5.88 36.26 5.42
CA TYR A 111 -5.93 34.84 5.03
C TYR A 111 -6.87 34.63 3.84
N HIS A 112 -6.59 33.58 3.07
CA HIS A 112 -7.40 33.23 1.90
C HIS A 112 -8.89 33.00 2.23
N THR A 113 -9.20 32.43 3.40
CA THR A 113 -10.58 32.23 3.87
C THR A 113 -11.29 33.57 4.11
N GLU A 114 -10.63 34.55 4.71
CA GLU A 114 -11.18 35.90 4.94
C GLU A 114 -11.47 36.63 3.62
N ILE A 115 -10.59 36.43 2.64
CA ILE A 115 -10.82 36.97 1.28
C ILE A 115 -12.04 36.31 0.64
N MET A 116 -12.13 34.96 0.73
CA MET A 116 -13.26 34.22 0.16
C MET A 116 -14.60 34.59 0.82
N GLU A 117 -14.60 34.79 2.14
CA GLU A 117 -15.78 35.24 2.88
C GLU A 117 -16.25 36.63 2.43
N LYS A 118 -15.33 37.57 2.18
CA LYS A 118 -15.66 38.90 1.64
C LYS A 118 -16.36 38.86 0.28
N PHE A 119 -16.19 37.80 -0.47
CA PHE A 119 -16.81 37.57 -1.78
C PHE A 119 -17.99 36.58 -1.72
N ASP A 120 -18.49 36.26 -0.52
CA ASP A 120 -19.51 35.22 -0.30
C ASP A 120 -19.18 33.90 -1.03
N GLY A 121 -17.88 33.59 -1.11
CA GLY A 121 -17.35 32.50 -1.95
C GLY A 121 -17.03 31.22 -1.19
N ILE A 122 -17.18 31.18 0.12
CA ILE A 122 -16.93 30.00 0.96
C ILE A 122 -17.97 29.88 2.06
N ASP A 123 -18.40 28.65 2.38
CA ASP A 123 -19.26 28.35 3.52
C ASP A 123 -18.71 27.14 4.28
N LEU A 124 -18.01 27.41 5.35
CA LEU A 124 -17.41 26.39 6.22
C LEU A 124 -18.45 25.82 7.20
N ASP A 125 -19.39 26.63 7.64
CA ASP A 125 -20.41 26.23 8.62
C ASP A 125 -21.40 25.21 8.03
N ALA A 126 -21.90 25.48 6.82
CA ALA A 126 -22.76 24.54 6.12
C ALA A 126 -22.03 23.24 5.78
N ALA A 127 -20.78 23.32 5.32
CA ALA A 127 -19.97 22.16 5.05
C ALA A 127 -19.69 21.32 6.30
N GLY A 128 -19.38 21.96 7.42
CA GLY A 128 -19.20 21.30 8.72
C GLY A 128 -20.44 20.53 9.18
N LYS A 129 -21.64 21.08 8.97
CA LYS A 129 -22.91 20.41 9.31
C LYS A 129 -23.22 19.20 8.41
N VAL A 130 -22.79 19.24 7.15
CA VAL A 130 -23.11 18.19 6.16
C VAL A 130 -22.07 17.08 6.15
N ALA A 131 -20.78 17.41 6.23
CA ALA A 131 -19.69 16.47 6.01
C ALA A 131 -18.68 16.39 7.17
N GLY A 132 -18.76 17.29 8.13
CA GLY A 132 -17.82 17.38 9.24
C GLY A 132 -16.72 18.43 9.04
N ASN A 133 -15.84 18.53 10.03
CA ASN A 133 -14.75 19.50 10.00
C ASN A 133 -13.72 19.16 8.89
N GLY A 134 -13.16 20.20 8.27
CA GLY A 134 -12.18 20.07 7.20
C GLY A 134 -12.77 20.07 5.79
N PHE A 135 -14.11 20.06 5.66
CA PHE A 135 -14.80 20.25 4.39
C PHE A 135 -15.19 21.69 4.16
N TYR A 136 -15.44 22.08 2.91
CA TYR A 136 -15.82 23.43 2.52
C TYR A 136 -16.78 23.41 1.33
N TYR A 137 -17.65 24.41 1.24
CA TYR A 137 -18.35 24.77 0.01
C TYR A 137 -17.67 25.98 -0.60
N LEU A 138 -17.32 25.91 -1.88
CA LEU A 138 -16.95 27.07 -2.68
C LEU A 138 -18.15 27.51 -3.52
N MET A 139 -18.36 28.80 -3.61
CA MET A 139 -19.55 29.36 -4.27
C MET A 139 -19.17 30.51 -5.21
N GLY A 140 -20.09 30.85 -6.10
CA GLY A 140 -19.99 32.01 -6.98
C GLY A 140 -18.67 32.05 -7.78
N ASP A 141 -18.08 33.22 -7.82
CA ASP A 141 -16.86 33.48 -8.61
C ASP A 141 -15.62 32.81 -8.01
N ILE A 142 -15.57 32.54 -6.70
CA ILE A 142 -14.51 31.75 -6.07
C ILE A 142 -14.53 30.31 -6.58
N ALA A 143 -15.70 29.67 -6.66
CA ALA A 143 -15.83 28.33 -7.22
C ALA A 143 -15.42 28.29 -8.71
N ARG A 144 -15.77 29.34 -9.48
CA ARG A 144 -15.36 29.48 -10.89
C ARG A 144 -13.85 29.65 -11.02
N LEU A 145 -13.24 30.48 -10.17
CA LEU A 145 -11.79 30.68 -10.13
C LEU A 145 -11.06 29.38 -9.80
N HIS A 146 -11.52 28.65 -8.79
CA HIS A 146 -10.97 27.34 -8.44
C HIS A 146 -11.01 26.36 -9.63
N SER A 147 -12.15 26.26 -10.32
CA SER A 147 -12.31 25.42 -11.49
C SER A 147 -11.41 25.88 -12.66
N ALA A 148 -11.25 27.18 -12.83
CA ALA A 148 -10.39 27.76 -13.87
C ALA A 148 -8.91 27.42 -13.62
N VAL A 149 -8.43 27.48 -12.38
CA VAL A 149 -7.04 27.13 -12.03
C VAL A 149 -6.78 25.65 -12.29
N ILE A 150 -7.70 24.76 -11.90
CA ILE A 150 -7.58 23.33 -12.18
C ILE A 150 -7.56 23.05 -13.70
N SER A 151 -8.45 23.70 -14.46
CA SER A 151 -8.51 23.54 -15.91
C SER A 151 -7.23 24.05 -16.59
N TYR A 152 -6.73 25.19 -16.13
CA TYR A 152 -5.46 25.73 -16.64
C TYR A 152 -4.28 24.77 -16.39
N ALA A 153 -4.16 24.25 -15.17
CA ALA A 153 -3.08 23.31 -14.83
C ALA A 153 -3.17 22.03 -15.67
N ARG A 154 -4.37 21.49 -15.86
CA ARG A 154 -4.62 20.31 -16.70
C ARG A 154 -4.16 20.56 -18.14
N ASP A 155 -4.63 21.64 -18.74
CA ASP A 155 -4.37 21.95 -20.15
C ASP A 155 -2.87 22.28 -20.35
N PHE A 156 -2.26 23.00 -19.42
CA PHE A 156 -0.83 23.28 -19.39
C PHE A 156 0.03 22.01 -19.39
N MET A 157 -0.37 20.98 -18.63
CA MET A 157 0.36 19.71 -18.60
C MET A 157 0.12 18.87 -19.86
N ILE A 158 -1.10 18.87 -20.41
CA ILE A 158 -1.41 18.20 -21.68
C ILE A 158 -0.56 18.79 -22.81
N ASP A 159 -0.47 20.12 -22.92
CA ASP A 159 0.33 20.80 -23.93
C ASP A 159 1.84 20.49 -23.83
N ARG A 160 2.30 20.00 -22.69
CA ARG A 160 3.67 19.52 -22.46
C ARG A 160 3.85 18.02 -22.68
N GLY A 161 2.87 17.34 -23.23
CA GLY A 161 2.93 15.92 -23.59
C GLY A 161 2.56 14.94 -22.49
N PHE A 162 1.99 15.41 -21.36
CA PHE A 162 1.45 14.52 -20.35
C PHE A 162 0.10 13.95 -20.77
N THR A 163 -0.15 12.70 -20.44
CA THR A 163 -1.44 12.08 -20.68
C THR A 163 -2.39 12.36 -19.52
N TYR A 164 -3.52 13.01 -19.79
CA TYR A 164 -4.55 13.20 -18.78
C TYR A 164 -5.27 11.89 -18.48
N CYS A 165 -5.37 11.54 -17.21
CA CYS A 165 -6.05 10.34 -16.75
C CYS A 165 -7.06 10.68 -15.65
N VAL A 166 -8.24 10.12 -15.75
CA VAL A 166 -9.26 10.14 -14.67
C VAL A 166 -9.21 8.79 -13.97
N PRO A 167 -8.61 8.70 -12.77
CA PRO A 167 -8.51 7.45 -12.04
C PRO A 167 -9.85 7.08 -11.38
N PRO A 168 -10.01 5.83 -10.93
CA PRO A 168 -11.09 5.45 -10.02
C PRO A 168 -11.06 6.30 -8.74
N PHE A 169 -12.24 6.58 -8.17
CA PHE A 169 -12.36 7.36 -6.94
C PHE A 169 -11.95 6.58 -5.68
N MET A 170 -11.85 5.25 -5.78
CA MET A 170 -11.49 4.36 -4.69
C MET A 170 -10.26 3.54 -5.04
N ILE A 171 -9.49 3.21 -4.02
CA ILE A 171 -8.25 2.45 -4.14
C ILE A 171 -8.24 1.36 -3.06
N ARG A 172 -7.74 0.18 -3.39
CA ARG A 172 -7.61 -0.93 -2.44
C ARG A 172 -6.44 -0.74 -1.49
N SER A 173 -6.59 -1.24 -0.26
CA SER A 173 -5.59 -1.12 0.83
C SER A 173 -4.21 -1.63 0.42
N ASN A 174 -4.12 -2.76 -0.29
CA ASN A 174 -2.88 -3.35 -0.75
C ASN A 174 -2.12 -2.48 -1.79
N VAL A 175 -2.81 -1.58 -2.48
CA VAL A 175 -2.20 -0.63 -3.42
C VAL A 175 -1.70 0.60 -2.66
N VAL A 176 -2.49 1.09 -1.71
CA VAL A 176 -2.14 2.26 -0.87
C VAL A 176 -0.87 2.01 -0.07
N THR A 177 -0.69 0.81 0.48
CA THR A 177 0.51 0.44 1.25
C THR A 177 1.81 0.45 0.44
N GLY A 178 1.74 0.59 -0.88
CA GLY A 178 2.92 0.83 -1.72
C GLY A 178 3.49 2.26 -1.62
N VAL A 179 2.72 3.23 -1.11
CA VAL A 179 3.10 4.65 -1.04
C VAL A 179 2.90 5.28 0.34
N MET A 180 2.21 4.60 1.25
CA MET A 180 1.81 5.12 2.55
C MET A 180 1.92 4.01 3.61
N SER A 181 2.31 4.37 4.83
CA SER A 181 2.32 3.42 5.94
C SER A 181 0.92 3.02 6.39
N PHE A 182 0.79 1.88 7.06
CA PHE A 182 -0.50 1.43 7.60
C PHE A 182 -1.10 2.42 8.60
N ALA A 183 -0.26 3.04 9.45
CA ALA A 183 -0.71 3.99 10.45
C ALA A 183 -1.27 5.27 9.80
N GLU A 184 -0.60 5.78 8.77
CA GLU A 184 -1.07 6.94 8.01
C GLU A 184 -2.36 6.61 7.24
N MET A 185 -2.41 5.45 6.60
CA MET A 185 -3.60 4.99 5.89
C MET A 185 -4.82 4.91 6.83
N ASP A 186 -4.65 4.32 8.01
CA ASP A 186 -5.73 4.14 8.98
C ASP A 186 -6.26 5.47 9.55
N ALA A 187 -5.37 6.45 9.71
CA ALA A 187 -5.71 7.77 10.25
C ALA A 187 -6.33 8.71 9.20
N MET A 188 -6.03 8.53 7.92
CA MET A 188 -6.35 9.52 6.87
C MET A 188 -7.40 9.05 5.87
N MET A 189 -7.75 7.76 5.84
CA MET A 189 -8.65 7.22 4.82
C MET A 189 -10.01 6.82 5.35
N TYR A 190 -11.04 7.13 4.55
CA TYR A 190 -12.36 6.56 4.73
C TYR A 190 -12.37 5.12 4.25
N LYS A 191 -13.01 4.24 5.01
CA LYS A 191 -13.17 2.82 4.68
C LYS A 191 -14.63 2.52 4.41
N ILE A 192 -14.88 1.67 3.42
CA ILE A 192 -16.21 1.13 3.16
C ILE A 192 -16.30 -0.20 3.90
N GLU A 193 -17.25 -0.32 4.81
CA GLU A 193 -17.46 -1.55 5.58
C GLU A 193 -17.88 -2.70 4.64
N GLY A 194 -17.17 -3.83 4.74
CA GLY A 194 -17.43 -5.03 3.94
C GLY A 194 -16.70 -5.08 2.60
N GLU A 195 -15.88 -4.09 2.27
CA GLU A 195 -14.98 -4.12 1.11
C GLU A 195 -13.51 -3.96 1.56
N ASP A 196 -12.59 -4.74 0.93
CA ASP A 196 -11.14 -4.71 1.16
C ASP A 196 -10.44 -3.65 0.29
#